data_a120236efe6b54098a98b3cd6270bc36
#
_entry.id   a120236efe6b54098a98b3cd6270bc36
#
_cell.length_a   1.000
_cell.length_b   1.000
_cell.length_c   1.000
_cell.angle_alpha   90.00
_cell.angle_beta   90.00
_cell.angle_gamma   90.00
#
_symmetry.space_group_name_H-M   'P 1'
#
loop_
_entity.id
_entity.type
_entity.pdbx_description
1 polymer ?
#
loop_
_entity_poly.entity_id
_entity_poly.type
_entity_poly.pdbx_seq_one_letter_code
_entity_poly.pdbx_strand_id
1 'polypeptide(L)'
;MASTDLDQLAINTIRTLAMDAVQQANSGHPGTPMAMAPVAYALWQRHLRFDPNDPIWPNRDRFVLSMGHASMLLYSLLHLAGVKAVNPKYEALGQLAVPLDDIKRFRQLDSRCPGHPEYRWTSGVETTTGPLGQGLATSVGMAIASKWMAATFNRPDFPMFGFDVWSMAGDGCLMEGVAAEAASLAGHLKLDNLCWIYDNNRITIEGGTRLAFSEDVATRFIGYGWDVTRVGDANDLAMLDRAFETAKKTTDRPTLIIVDSHIGYGAPHKQDTHAAHGEPLGEDEIKLAKRVYGWPEDAKFLVPDGVPEHFAAGLGARGAKLRGLWMALFEGYKKAYPKEADALYRMQHRQLPDDWEKALPTFPAPLCSVTK
;
A
#
# COMPACT_ATOMS: atom_id res chain seq x y z
N MET A 1 -5.96 2.74 -20.49
CA MET A 1 -7.10 3.59 -20.94
C MET A 1 -6.66 5.04 -20.93
N ALA A 2 -7.23 5.93 -21.75
CA ALA A 2 -6.97 7.35 -21.62
C ALA A 2 -7.52 7.87 -20.28
N SER A 3 -6.91 8.94 -19.74
CA SER A 3 -7.42 9.63 -18.54
C SER A 3 -8.78 10.26 -18.85
N THR A 4 -9.71 10.16 -17.91
CA THR A 4 -10.98 10.88 -17.96
C THR A 4 -10.92 12.09 -17.03
N ASP A 5 -11.86 13.03 -17.18
CA ASP A 5 -11.95 14.17 -16.26
C ASP A 5 -12.09 13.72 -14.79
N LEU A 6 -12.83 12.62 -14.54
CA LEU A 6 -12.97 12.02 -13.20
C LEU A 6 -11.69 11.39 -12.68
N ASP A 7 -10.87 10.77 -13.53
CA ASP A 7 -9.57 10.25 -13.12
C ASP A 7 -8.68 11.38 -12.60
N GLN A 8 -8.57 12.46 -13.36
CA GLN A 8 -7.76 13.61 -12.98
C GLN A 8 -8.31 14.32 -11.74
N LEU A 9 -9.65 14.41 -11.63
CA LEU A 9 -10.32 14.97 -10.46
C LEU A 9 -10.01 14.14 -9.19
N ALA A 10 -10.09 12.83 -9.27
CA ALA A 10 -9.75 11.91 -8.18
C ALA A 10 -8.29 12.02 -7.77
N ILE A 11 -7.36 12.06 -8.73
CA ILE A 11 -5.93 12.24 -8.49
C ILE A 11 -5.65 13.57 -7.79
N ASN A 12 -6.25 14.67 -8.27
CA ASN A 12 -6.06 15.98 -7.67
C ASN A 12 -6.71 16.08 -6.28
N THR A 13 -7.80 15.33 -6.03
CA THR A 13 -8.38 15.22 -4.69
C THR A 13 -7.39 14.58 -3.71
N ILE A 14 -6.69 13.50 -4.10
CA ILE A 14 -5.65 12.87 -3.27
C ILE A 14 -4.54 13.87 -2.97
N ARG A 15 -4.05 14.60 -3.99
CA ARG A 15 -3.01 15.62 -3.87
C ARG A 15 -3.38 16.73 -2.88
N THR A 16 -4.58 17.28 -3.06
CA THR A 16 -5.04 18.44 -2.26
C THR A 16 -5.36 18.04 -0.82
N LEU A 17 -5.96 16.88 -0.57
CA LEU A 17 -6.17 16.37 0.78
C LEU A 17 -4.84 16.20 1.52
N ALA A 18 -3.80 15.69 0.85
CA ALA A 18 -2.49 15.52 1.45
C ALA A 18 -1.83 16.86 1.79
N MET A 19 -1.86 17.84 0.87
CA MET A 19 -1.32 19.17 1.12
C MET A 19 -2.03 19.88 2.28
N ASP A 20 -3.37 19.86 2.26
CA ASP A 20 -4.18 20.54 3.27
C ASP A 20 -3.99 19.94 4.66
N ALA A 21 -3.91 18.60 4.76
CA ALA A 21 -3.71 17.90 6.03
C ALA A 21 -2.33 18.19 6.64
N VAL A 22 -1.27 18.13 5.82
CA VAL A 22 0.10 18.42 6.24
C VAL A 22 0.23 19.89 6.65
N GLN A 23 -0.37 20.81 5.90
CA GLN A 23 -0.36 22.23 6.22
C GLN A 23 -1.09 22.52 7.53
N GLN A 24 -2.28 21.95 7.72
CA GLN A 24 -3.05 22.15 8.94
C GLN A 24 -2.36 21.57 10.18
N ALA A 25 -1.72 20.43 10.05
CA ALA A 25 -0.92 19.83 11.13
C ALA A 25 0.39 20.56 11.38
N ASN A 26 0.79 21.46 10.49
CA ASN A 26 2.11 22.10 10.45
C ASN A 26 3.26 21.09 10.57
N SER A 27 3.07 19.90 10.06
CA SER A 27 4.01 18.76 10.14
C SER A 27 3.60 17.66 9.18
N GLY A 28 4.57 17.05 8.48
CA GLY A 28 4.33 15.90 7.60
C GLY A 28 5.05 16.02 6.27
N HIS A 29 4.70 15.11 5.35
CA HIS A 29 5.40 14.93 4.10
C HIS A 29 4.41 15.03 2.92
N PRO A 30 4.25 16.20 2.28
CA PRO A 30 3.27 16.39 1.21
C PRO A 30 3.79 15.99 -0.16
N GLY A 31 5.10 16.06 -0.39
CA GLY A 31 5.68 15.99 -1.74
C GLY A 31 5.51 14.65 -2.42
N THR A 32 5.75 13.54 -1.71
CA THR A 32 5.55 12.19 -2.25
C THR A 32 4.07 11.88 -2.52
N PRO A 33 3.09 12.19 -1.63
CA PRO A 33 1.68 12.09 -1.98
C PRO A 33 1.28 12.86 -3.25
N MET A 34 1.84 14.06 -3.46
CA MET A 34 1.58 14.84 -4.68
C MET A 34 2.14 14.18 -5.93
N ALA A 35 3.33 13.59 -5.84
CA ALA A 35 4.00 12.91 -6.95
C ALA A 35 3.32 11.59 -7.30
N MET A 36 3.04 10.76 -6.28
CA MET A 36 2.60 9.37 -6.45
C MET A 36 1.08 9.19 -6.44
N ALA A 37 0.30 10.26 -6.32
CA ALA A 37 -1.16 10.18 -6.39
C ALA A 37 -1.67 9.46 -7.66
N PRO A 38 -1.16 9.72 -8.88
CA PRO A 38 -1.62 9.01 -10.08
C PRO A 38 -1.30 7.52 -10.04
N VAL A 39 -0.12 7.16 -9.53
CA VAL A 39 0.35 5.77 -9.43
C VAL A 39 -0.52 4.96 -8.47
N ALA A 40 -0.74 5.51 -7.28
CA ALA A 40 -1.58 4.89 -6.26
C ALA A 40 -3.05 4.83 -6.71
N TYR A 41 -3.56 5.90 -7.33
CA TYR A 41 -4.88 5.93 -7.94
C TYR A 41 -5.05 4.82 -8.99
N ALA A 42 -4.14 4.73 -9.97
CA ALA A 42 -4.23 3.73 -11.04
C ALA A 42 -4.22 2.30 -10.48
N LEU A 43 -3.32 2.02 -9.52
CA LEU A 43 -3.27 0.72 -8.86
C LEU A 43 -4.60 0.40 -8.16
N TRP A 44 -5.07 1.28 -7.29
CA TRP A 44 -6.27 1.03 -6.48
C TRP A 44 -7.53 0.99 -7.35
N GLN A 45 -7.73 2.03 -8.15
CA GLN A 45 -8.96 2.18 -8.93
C GLN A 45 -9.11 1.11 -10.01
N ARG A 46 -8.01 0.63 -10.61
CA ARG A 46 -8.08 -0.18 -11.82
C ARG A 46 -7.57 -1.62 -11.66
N HIS A 47 -6.66 -1.88 -10.71
CA HIS A 47 -5.94 -3.16 -10.67
C HIS A 47 -6.08 -3.95 -9.38
N LEU A 48 -6.12 -3.30 -8.23
CA LEU A 48 -6.11 -3.94 -6.90
C LEU A 48 -7.37 -4.80 -6.69
N ARG A 49 -7.20 -6.02 -6.21
CA ARG A 49 -8.28 -6.93 -5.79
C ARG A 49 -8.58 -6.67 -4.31
N PHE A 50 -9.43 -5.70 -4.04
CA PHE A 50 -9.75 -5.25 -2.69
C PHE A 50 -11.21 -4.80 -2.63
N ASP A 51 -11.95 -5.23 -1.59
CA ASP A 51 -13.31 -4.77 -1.34
C ASP A 51 -13.29 -3.77 -0.18
N PRO A 52 -13.59 -2.48 -0.43
CA PRO A 52 -13.66 -1.47 0.61
C PRO A 52 -14.69 -1.78 1.72
N ASN A 53 -15.73 -2.56 1.42
CA ASN A 53 -16.74 -2.95 2.40
C ASN A 53 -16.28 -4.13 3.29
N ASP A 54 -15.26 -4.87 2.87
CA ASP A 54 -14.66 -5.97 3.64
C ASP A 54 -13.13 -5.93 3.51
N PRO A 55 -12.46 -4.94 4.15
CA PRO A 55 -11.02 -4.74 4.04
C PRO A 55 -10.20 -5.85 4.70
N ILE A 56 -10.85 -6.87 5.23
CA ILE A 56 -10.24 -8.05 5.85
C ILE A 56 -10.51 -9.35 5.08
N TRP A 57 -11.15 -9.27 3.91
CA TRP A 57 -11.37 -10.42 3.05
C TRP A 57 -10.06 -11.21 2.83
N PRO A 58 -10.03 -12.53 3.13
CA PRO A 58 -8.78 -13.30 3.20
C PRO A 58 -7.95 -13.29 1.92
N ASN A 59 -8.59 -13.38 0.75
CA ASN A 59 -7.92 -13.45 -0.56
C ASN A 59 -7.83 -12.07 -1.26
N ARG A 60 -7.95 -10.97 -0.51
CA ARG A 60 -7.67 -9.62 -1.06
C ARG A 60 -6.18 -9.46 -1.35
N ASP A 61 -5.83 -8.63 -2.30
CA ASP A 61 -4.45 -8.16 -2.46
C ASP A 61 -4.01 -7.35 -1.23
N ARG A 62 -2.70 -7.29 -1.01
CA ARG A 62 -2.11 -6.49 0.06
C ARG A 62 -1.40 -5.28 -0.54
N PHE A 63 -1.71 -4.11 -0.01
CA PHE A 63 -0.99 -2.89 -0.35
C PHE A 63 -0.18 -2.40 0.85
N VAL A 64 1.13 -2.25 0.67
CA VAL A 64 2.07 -1.80 1.70
C VAL A 64 2.70 -0.48 1.26
N LEU A 65 2.46 0.58 2.01
CA LEU A 65 3.16 1.85 1.83
C LEU A 65 4.45 1.81 2.65
N SER A 66 5.57 1.34 2.04
CA SER A 66 6.87 1.20 2.72
C SER A 66 7.48 2.57 3.07
N MET A 67 7.28 3.58 2.22
CA MET A 67 7.58 4.97 2.53
C MET A 67 6.49 5.57 3.43
N GLY A 68 6.43 5.09 4.69
CA GLY A 68 5.34 5.37 5.61
C GLY A 68 5.17 6.86 5.96
N HIS A 69 6.21 7.67 5.78
CA HIS A 69 6.13 9.14 5.92
C HIS A 69 5.14 9.77 4.91
N ALA A 70 4.90 9.14 3.75
CA ALA A 70 3.88 9.56 2.78
C ALA A 70 2.45 9.11 3.17
N SER A 71 2.17 8.92 4.46
CA SER A 71 0.95 8.33 5.01
C SER A 71 -0.33 8.97 4.49
N MET A 72 -0.35 10.27 4.23
CA MET A 72 -1.51 10.96 3.67
C MET A 72 -1.93 10.45 2.29
N LEU A 73 -1.02 9.86 1.50
CA LEU A 73 -1.39 9.18 0.26
C LEU A 73 -2.36 8.02 0.55
N LEU A 74 -2.01 7.18 1.52
CA LEU A 74 -2.84 6.03 1.91
C LEU A 74 -4.14 6.47 2.58
N TYR A 75 -4.10 7.45 3.49
CA TYR A 75 -5.32 7.91 4.17
C TYR A 75 -6.31 8.55 3.20
N SER A 76 -5.85 9.31 2.23
CA SER A 76 -6.70 9.86 1.17
C SER A 76 -7.36 8.75 0.35
N LEU A 77 -6.61 7.70 -0.03
CA LEU A 77 -7.17 6.54 -0.73
C LEU A 77 -8.22 5.79 0.11
N LEU A 78 -7.92 5.51 1.38
CA LEU A 78 -8.85 4.83 2.30
C LEU A 78 -10.16 5.61 2.46
N HIS A 79 -10.07 6.94 2.57
CA HIS A 79 -11.21 7.84 2.64
C HIS A 79 -12.04 7.81 1.36
N LEU A 80 -11.41 8.11 0.23
CA LEU A 80 -12.10 8.23 -1.07
C LEU A 80 -12.67 6.91 -1.57
N ALA A 81 -11.99 5.80 -1.30
CA ALA A 81 -12.48 4.46 -1.61
C ALA A 81 -13.60 3.98 -0.68
N GLY A 82 -13.89 4.71 0.40
CA GLY A 82 -14.96 4.37 1.33
C GLY A 82 -14.68 3.12 2.17
N VAL A 83 -13.39 2.84 2.45
CA VAL A 83 -12.97 1.67 3.22
C VAL A 83 -13.62 1.66 4.59
N LYS A 84 -14.17 0.50 4.98
CA LYS A 84 -14.89 0.34 6.25
C LYS A 84 -13.92 0.06 7.41
N ALA A 85 -14.30 0.55 8.58
CA ALA A 85 -13.60 0.30 9.82
C ALA A 85 -13.72 -1.18 10.24
N VAL A 86 -12.73 -1.68 10.97
CA VAL A 86 -12.69 -3.03 11.52
C VAL A 86 -12.57 -2.93 13.05
N ASN A 87 -13.38 -3.67 13.76
CA ASN A 87 -13.35 -3.71 15.22
C ASN A 87 -12.23 -4.63 15.77
N PRO A 88 -11.96 -4.61 17.10
CA PRO A 88 -10.96 -5.51 17.71
C PRO A 88 -11.24 -7.00 17.54
N LYS A 89 -12.49 -7.40 17.27
CA LYS A 89 -12.88 -8.80 16.99
C LYS A 89 -12.61 -9.20 15.55
N TYR A 90 -12.05 -8.29 14.75
CA TYR A 90 -11.75 -8.49 13.33
C TYR A 90 -13.03 -8.67 12.48
N GLU A 91 -14.00 -7.78 12.70
CA GLU A 91 -15.25 -7.68 11.95
C GLU A 91 -15.36 -6.32 11.30
N ALA A 92 -15.78 -6.27 10.03
CA ALA A 92 -16.01 -5.02 9.31
C ALA A 92 -17.27 -4.31 9.85
N LEU A 93 -17.15 -3.00 10.01
CA LEU A 93 -18.21 -2.12 10.51
C LEU A 93 -18.85 -1.31 9.37
N GLY A 94 -20.00 -0.65 9.64
CA GLY A 94 -20.65 0.20 8.65
C GLY A 94 -19.98 1.57 8.43
N GLN A 95 -19.18 2.05 9.40
CA GLN A 95 -18.53 3.35 9.37
C GLN A 95 -17.22 3.34 8.57
N LEU A 96 -16.77 4.53 8.14
CA LEU A 96 -15.51 4.69 7.42
C LEU A 96 -14.31 4.40 8.33
N ALA A 97 -13.27 3.77 7.75
CA ALA A 97 -11.98 3.60 8.40
C ALA A 97 -11.27 4.95 8.64
N VAL A 98 -11.41 5.87 7.68
CA VAL A 98 -10.81 7.21 7.69
C VAL A 98 -11.90 8.23 7.32
N PRO A 99 -12.65 8.78 8.29
CA PRO A 99 -13.53 9.92 8.08
C PRO A 99 -12.74 11.18 7.70
N LEU A 100 -13.35 12.13 6.99
CA LEU A 100 -12.72 13.39 6.60
C LEU A 100 -12.22 14.20 7.82
N ASP A 101 -12.95 14.13 8.93
CA ASP A 101 -12.55 14.81 10.16
C ASP A 101 -11.28 14.23 10.79
N ASP A 102 -10.96 12.95 10.56
CA ASP A 102 -9.68 12.39 10.96
C ASP A 102 -8.54 12.85 10.04
N ILE A 103 -8.79 13.05 8.74
CA ILE A 103 -7.84 13.69 7.82
C ILE A 103 -7.54 15.13 8.28
N LYS A 104 -8.55 15.91 8.63
CA LYS A 104 -8.38 17.27 9.19
C LYS A 104 -7.59 17.28 10.51
N ARG A 105 -7.59 16.18 11.24
CA ARG A 105 -6.81 15.97 12.48
C ARG A 105 -5.57 15.12 12.27
N PHE A 106 -5.00 15.12 11.08
CA PHE A 106 -3.74 14.42 10.79
C PHE A 106 -2.67 14.71 11.83
N ARG A 107 -1.99 13.67 12.32
CA ARG A 107 -0.97 13.74 13.39
C ARG A 107 -1.45 14.25 14.77
N GLN A 108 -2.75 14.37 14.96
CA GLN A 108 -3.30 14.72 16.28
C GLN A 108 -3.64 13.44 17.08
N LEU A 109 -3.62 13.58 18.41
CA LEU A 109 -3.98 12.48 19.30
C LEU A 109 -5.38 11.95 18.96
N ASP A 110 -5.55 10.64 19.00
CA ASP A 110 -6.79 9.89 18.72
C ASP A 110 -7.32 10.00 17.27
N SER A 111 -6.64 10.72 16.35
CA SER A 111 -6.97 10.66 14.94
C SER A 111 -6.65 9.28 14.34
N ARG A 112 -7.47 8.82 13.40
CA ARG A 112 -7.17 7.64 12.58
C ARG A 112 -6.10 7.87 11.52
N CYS A 113 -5.52 9.08 11.49
CA CYS A 113 -4.46 9.48 10.59
C CYS A 113 -3.17 9.84 11.36
N PRO A 114 -2.48 8.86 12.00
CA PRO A 114 -1.18 9.11 12.63
C PRO A 114 -0.13 9.48 11.57
N GLY A 115 1.02 9.97 12.02
CA GLY A 115 2.10 10.45 11.13
C GLY A 115 2.67 9.38 10.20
N HIS A 116 2.59 8.12 10.58
CA HIS A 116 2.94 6.94 9.79
C HIS A 116 1.80 5.91 9.88
N PRO A 117 1.58 5.05 8.87
CA PRO A 117 0.53 4.04 8.93
C PRO A 117 0.73 3.06 10.10
N GLU A 118 -0.30 2.86 10.88
CA GLU A 118 -0.27 1.94 12.02
C GLU A 118 -1.30 0.82 11.85
N TYR A 119 -0.79 -0.43 11.84
CA TYR A 119 -1.61 -1.63 11.75
C TYR A 119 -2.54 -1.74 12.97
N ARG A 120 -3.81 -2.03 12.75
CA ARG A 120 -4.89 -2.10 13.73
C ARG A 120 -5.36 -0.75 14.30
N TRP A 121 -4.59 0.32 14.17
CA TRP A 121 -5.07 1.65 14.50
C TRP A 121 -5.94 2.21 13.39
N THR A 122 -5.44 2.15 12.17
CA THR A 122 -6.18 2.54 10.97
C THR A 122 -6.58 1.29 10.17
N SER A 123 -7.86 1.03 10.03
CA SER A 123 -8.36 -0.09 9.22
C SER A 123 -7.98 0.10 7.75
N GLY A 124 -7.59 -0.99 7.07
CA GLY A 124 -7.06 -0.94 5.71
C GLY A 124 -5.54 -0.79 5.64
N VAL A 125 -4.86 -0.53 6.77
CA VAL A 125 -3.40 -0.59 6.88
C VAL A 125 -2.97 -2.04 7.11
N GLU A 126 -2.17 -2.60 6.21
CA GLU A 126 -1.75 -4.02 6.26
C GLU A 126 -0.58 -4.25 7.22
N THR A 127 0.29 -3.26 7.40
CA THR A 127 1.41 -3.32 8.34
C THR A 127 1.82 -1.92 8.77
N THR A 128 2.34 -1.79 9.99
CA THR A 128 2.94 -0.55 10.47
C THR A 128 4.23 -0.28 9.71
N THR A 129 4.37 0.93 9.19
CA THR A 129 5.58 1.41 8.51
C THR A 129 6.02 2.74 9.10
N GLY A 130 7.18 3.22 8.70
CA GLY A 130 7.85 4.41 9.23
C GLY A 130 9.35 4.22 9.11
N PRO A 131 9.95 3.21 9.78
CA PRO A 131 11.32 2.83 9.50
C PRO A 131 11.48 2.40 8.04
N LEU A 132 12.36 3.08 7.30
CA LEU A 132 12.55 2.87 5.86
C LEU A 132 12.98 1.43 5.55
N GLY A 133 12.53 0.89 4.43
CA GLY A 133 12.83 -0.49 3.99
C GLY A 133 12.00 -1.59 4.66
N GLN A 134 11.47 -1.38 5.86
CA GLN A 134 10.74 -2.43 6.58
C GLN A 134 9.44 -2.85 5.89
N GLY A 135 8.71 -1.92 5.29
CA GLY A 135 7.51 -2.26 4.52
C GLY A 135 7.83 -3.16 3.34
N LEU A 136 8.94 -2.92 2.65
CA LEU A 136 9.44 -3.78 1.58
C LEU A 136 9.74 -5.20 2.12
N ALA A 137 10.49 -5.32 3.21
CA ALA A 137 10.80 -6.62 3.81
C ALA A 137 9.53 -7.35 4.30
N THR A 138 8.60 -6.64 4.95
CA THR A 138 7.32 -7.22 5.38
C THR A 138 6.49 -7.70 4.18
N SER A 139 6.50 -6.99 3.04
CA SER A 139 5.80 -7.40 1.83
C SER A 139 6.31 -8.73 1.27
N VAL A 140 7.60 -9.02 1.40
CA VAL A 140 8.17 -10.34 1.06
C VAL A 140 7.58 -11.42 1.95
N GLY A 141 7.50 -11.19 3.26
CA GLY A 141 6.84 -12.12 4.19
C GLY A 141 5.37 -12.37 3.84
N MET A 142 4.64 -11.33 3.44
CA MET A 142 3.24 -11.46 3.00
C MET A 142 3.12 -12.26 1.69
N ALA A 143 4.05 -12.09 0.75
CA ALA A 143 4.08 -12.86 -0.50
C ALA A 143 4.38 -14.35 -0.24
N ILE A 144 5.31 -14.66 0.67
CA ILE A 144 5.58 -16.02 1.14
C ILE A 144 4.31 -16.60 1.80
N ALA A 145 3.64 -15.84 2.67
CA ALA A 145 2.42 -16.29 3.31
C ALA A 145 1.30 -16.58 2.32
N SER A 146 1.15 -15.79 1.24
CA SER A 146 0.21 -16.05 0.15
C SER A 146 0.48 -17.40 -0.52
N LYS A 147 1.74 -17.70 -0.85
CA LYS A 147 2.15 -18.98 -1.44
C LYS A 147 1.91 -20.15 -0.49
N TRP A 148 2.23 -19.97 0.79
CA TRP A 148 1.97 -20.97 1.82
C TRP A 148 0.48 -21.25 1.98
N MET A 149 -0.37 -20.22 2.02
CA MET A 149 -1.81 -20.38 2.09
C MET A 149 -2.37 -21.09 0.86
N ALA A 150 -1.87 -20.76 -0.32
CA ALA A 150 -2.24 -21.46 -1.56
C ALA A 150 -1.85 -22.95 -1.50
N ALA A 151 -0.63 -23.26 -1.08
CA ALA A 151 -0.16 -24.65 -0.95
C ALA A 151 -0.94 -25.45 0.11
N THR A 152 -1.38 -24.78 1.19
CA THR A 152 -2.09 -25.42 2.30
C THR A 152 -3.58 -25.62 2.01
N PHE A 153 -4.25 -24.61 1.45
CA PHE A 153 -5.72 -24.59 1.35
C PHE A 153 -6.27 -24.81 -0.05
N ASN A 154 -5.50 -24.55 -1.12
CA ASN A 154 -6.02 -24.77 -2.47
C ASN A 154 -6.21 -26.27 -2.76
N ARG A 155 -7.25 -26.57 -3.53
CA ARG A 155 -7.56 -27.90 -4.06
C ARG A 155 -7.90 -27.74 -5.55
N PRO A 156 -7.87 -28.80 -6.37
CA PRO A 156 -8.09 -28.67 -7.82
C PRO A 156 -9.33 -27.88 -8.21
N ASP A 157 -10.45 -28.08 -7.49
CA ASP A 157 -11.71 -27.39 -7.77
C ASP A 157 -11.94 -26.15 -6.88
N PHE A 158 -11.00 -25.83 -5.99
CA PHE A 158 -11.13 -24.75 -5.00
C PHE A 158 -9.83 -23.93 -4.89
N PRO A 159 -9.57 -23.00 -5.82
CA PRO A 159 -8.44 -22.07 -5.74
C PRO A 159 -8.73 -20.95 -4.71
N MET A 160 -8.62 -21.28 -3.42
CA MET A 160 -8.99 -20.39 -2.31
C MET A 160 -8.06 -19.17 -2.21
N PHE A 161 -6.76 -19.33 -2.50
CA PHE A 161 -5.75 -18.29 -2.31
C PHE A 161 -4.86 -18.10 -3.54
N GLY A 162 -4.48 -16.87 -3.78
CA GLY A 162 -3.63 -16.45 -4.88
C GLY A 162 -3.58 -14.92 -4.93
N PHE A 163 -3.48 -14.25 -3.75
CA PHE A 163 -3.41 -12.81 -3.69
C PHE A 163 -2.01 -12.29 -3.99
N ASP A 164 -1.98 -11.12 -4.60
CA ASP A 164 -0.77 -10.39 -4.89
C ASP A 164 -0.44 -9.41 -3.75
N VAL A 165 0.84 -9.07 -3.66
CA VAL A 165 1.36 -8.08 -2.70
C VAL A 165 2.02 -6.95 -3.47
N TRP A 166 1.53 -5.74 -3.25
CA TRP A 166 1.99 -4.50 -3.86
C TRP A 166 2.64 -3.64 -2.79
N SER A 167 3.87 -3.23 -2.98
CA SER A 167 4.55 -2.34 -2.03
C SER A 167 5.10 -1.11 -2.74
N MET A 168 4.84 0.08 -2.18
CA MET A 168 5.31 1.34 -2.73
C MET A 168 6.40 1.92 -1.84
N ALA A 169 7.55 2.28 -2.44
CA ALA A 169 8.76 2.70 -1.73
C ALA A 169 9.44 3.86 -2.45
N GLY A 170 10.15 4.69 -1.71
CA GLY A 170 11.02 5.74 -2.25
C GLY A 170 12.50 5.35 -2.18
N ASP A 171 13.36 6.28 -2.60
CA ASP A 171 14.82 6.13 -2.62
C ASP A 171 15.37 5.67 -1.27
N GLY A 172 14.96 6.30 -0.17
CA GLY A 172 15.42 5.96 1.17
C GLY A 172 15.09 4.52 1.59
N CYS A 173 13.97 3.96 1.14
CA CYS A 173 13.66 2.56 1.40
C CYS A 173 14.65 1.60 0.71
N LEU A 174 15.09 1.94 -0.51
CA LEU A 174 16.04 1.12 -1.27
C LEU A 174 17.50 1.28 -0.82
N MET A 175 17.79 2.32 -0.04
CA MET A 175 19.10 2.52 0.60
C MET A 175 19.30 1.60 1.81
N GLU A 176 18.22 1.10 2.41
CA GLU A 176 18.29 0.27 3.62
C GLU A 176 18.77 -1.16 3.30
N GLY A 177 19.66 -1.68 4.14
CA GLY A 177 20.20 -3.05 4.00
C GLY A 177 19.12 -4.12 4.01
N VAL A 178 18.10 -3.97 4.87
CA VAL A 178 16.96 -4.91 4.95
C VAL A 178 16.19 -5.01 3.63
N ALA A 179 16.10 -3.93 2.86
CA ALA A 179 15.46 -3.96 1.54
C ALA A 179 16.27 -4.80 0.54
N ALA A 180 17.61 -4.67 0.56
CA ALA A 180 18.49 -5.44 -0.30
C ALA A 180 18.45 -6.96 0.02
N GLU A 181 18.48 -7.31 1.31
CA GLU A 181 18.36 -8.71 1.76
C GLU A 181 17.01 -9.30 1.40
N ALA A 182 15.91 -8.57 1.63
CA ALA A 182 14.57 -8.99 1.28
C ALA A 182 14.38 -9.17 -0.23
N ALA A 183 14.93 -8.25 -1.05
CA ALA A 183 14.89 -8.34 -2.51
C ALA A 183 15.62 -9.59 -3.02
N SER A 184 16.80 -9.87 -2.48
CA SER A 184 17.57 -11.08 -2.80
C SER A 184 16.78 -12.36 -2.46
N LEU A 185 16.16 -12.42 -1.28
CA LEU A 185 15.31 -13.54 -0.86
C LEU A 185 14.09 -13.70 -1.78
N ALA A 186 13.42 -12.61 -2.13
CA ALA A 186 12.24 -12.65 -3.01
C ALA A 186 12.59 -13.19 -4.42
N GLY A 187 13.73 -12.76 -4.98
CA GLY A 187 14.21 -13.26 -6.26
C GLY A 187 14.60 -14.75 -6.16
N HIS A 188 15.30 -15.18 -5.10
CA HIS A 188 15.65 -16.57 -4.84
C HIS A 188 14.39 -17.48 -4.78
N LEU A 189 13.37 -17.03 -4.06
CA LEU A 189 12.10 -17.77 -3.91
C LEU A 189 11.16 -17.61 -5.11
N LYS A 190 11.52 -16.80 -6.10
CA LYS A 190 10.70 -16.53 -7.30
C LYS A 190 9.27 -16.10 -6.96
N LEU A 191 9.14 -15.12 -6.07
CA LEU A 191 7.83 -14.65 -5.59
C LEU A 191 7.11 -13.82 -6.68
N ASP A 192 6.51 -14.49 -7.64
CA ASP A 192 5.80 -13.89 -8.78
C ASP A 192 4.53 -13.11 -8.39
N ASN A 193 4.05 -13.28 -7.15
CA ASN A 193 2.96 -12.55 -6.55
C ASN A 193 3.41 -11.30 -5.77
N LEU A 194 4.64 -10.83 -5.97
CA LEU A 194 5.20 -9.64 -5.35
C LEU A 194 5.56 -8.59 -6.39
N CYS A 195 5.03 -7.38 -6.23
CA CYS A 195 5.39 -6.23 -7.04
C CYS A 195 5.82 -5.07 -6.14
N TRP A 196 7.02 -4.55 -6.35
CA TRP A 196 7.49 -3.31 -5.76
C TRP A 196 7.38 -2.17 -6.75
N ILE A 197 6.87 -1.03 -6.30
CA ILE A 197 6.73 0.21 -7.05
C ILE A 197 7.69 1.21 -6.43
N TYR A 198 8.71 1.59 -7.18
CA TYR A 198 9.75 2.48 -6.72
C TYR A 198 9.51 3.90 -7.25
N ASP A 199 9.29 4.84 -6.34
CA ASP A 199 9.23 6.27 -6.58
C ASP A 199 10.65 6.82 -6.79
N ASN A 200 11.06 6.93 -8.06
CA ASN A 200 12.37 7.42 -8.47
C ASN A 200 12.34 8.95 -8.66
N ASN A 201 12.09 9.69 -7.59
CA ASN A 201 12.08 11.15 -7.60
C ASN A 201 13.45 11.78 -7.37
N ARG A 202 14.46 11.01 -6.96
CA ARG A 202 15.86 11.42 -6.75
C ARG A 202 16.08 12.46 -5.66
N ILE A 203 15.13 12.63 -4.75
CA ILE A 203 15.19 13.60 -3.64
C ILE A 203 15.03 12.89 -2.32
N THR A 204 15.90 13.21 -1.37
CA THR A 204 15.80 12.82 0.02
C THR A 204 15.51 14.06 0.90
N ILE A 205 15.39 13.85 2.21
CA ILE A 205 15.11 14.94 3.16
C ILE A 205 16.18 16.04 3.15
N GLU A 206 17.44 15.71 2.85
CA GLU A 206 18.57 16.65 2.88
C GLU A 206 19.06 17.06 1.48
N GLY A 207 18.45 16.56 0.39
CA GLY A 207 18.84 16.90 -0.96
C GLY A 207 18.75 15.76 -1.97
N GLY A 208 19.49 15.90 -3.06
CA GLY A 208 19.48 14.90 -4.15
C GLY A 208 20.15 13.57 -3.75
N THR A 209 19.60 12.46 -4.25
CA THR A 209 20.12 11.09 -4.01
C THR A 209 21.59 10.94 -4.42
N ARG A 210 22.08 11.71 -5.39
CA ARG A 210 23.49 11.68 -5.87
C ARG A 210 24.54 11.88 -4.76
N LEU A 211 24.14 12.37 -3.59
CA LEU A 211 25.05 12.54 -2.44
C LEU A 211 25.42 11.20 -1.79
N ALA A 212 24.53 10.20 -1.82
CA ALA A 212 24.72 8.94 -1.10
C ALA A 212 24.19 7.70 -1.85
N PHE A 213 23.47 7.88 -2.98
CA PHE A 213 22.82 6.79 -3.70
C PHE A 213 22.96 6.99 -5.20
N SER A 214 24.00 6.39 -5.77
CA SER A 214 24.41 6.56 -7.19
C SER A 214 24.38 5.25 -7.98
N GLU A 215 23.86 4.19 -7.42
CA GLU A 215 23.78 2.90 -8.08
C GLU A 215 22.70 2.86 -9.17
N ASP A 216 22.84 1.93 -10.13
CA ASP A 216 21.80 1.57 -11.07
C ASP A 216 20.87 0.54 -10.40
N VAL A 217 19.72 1.03 -9.90
CA VAL A 217 18.72 0.22 -9.23
C VAL A 217 18.18 -0.87 -10.15
N ALA A 218 17.95 -0.56 -11.46
CA ALA A 218 17.46 -1.56 -12.41
C ALA A 218 18.43 -2.73 -12.53
N THR A 219 19.71 -2.45 -12.72
CA THR A 219 20.76 -3.49 -12.81
C THR A 219 20.88 -4.30 -11.52
N ARG A 220 20.78 -3.64 -10.34
CA ARG A 220 20.79 -4.34 -9.05
C ARG A 220 19.64 -5.35 -8.95
N PHE A 221 18.43 -4.98 -9.29
CA PHE A 221 17.25 -5.85 -9.19
C PHE A 221 17.26 -6.95 -10.25
N ILE A 222 17.73 -6.69 -11.46
CA ILE A 222 18.00 -7.73 -12.46
C ILE A 222 18.98 -8.77 -11.89
N GLY A 223 20.04 -8.32 -11.19
CA GLY A 223 21.00 -9.19 -10.51
C GLY A 223 20.39 -10.03 -9.40
N TYR A 224 19.33 -9.57 -8.73
CA TYR A 224 18.54 -10.35 -7.78
C TYR A 224 17.55 -11.33 -8.44
N GLY A 225 17.41 -11.31 -9.77
CA GLY A 225 16.48 -12.17 -10.50
C GLY A 225 15.04 -11.64 -10.58
N TRP A 226 14.86 -10.34 -10.46
CA TRP A 226 13.57 -9.66 -10.63
C TRP A 226 13.30 -9.30 -12.09
N ASP A 227 12.02 -9.25 -12.48
CA ASP A 227 11.59 -8.51 -13.65
C ASP A 227 11.61 -7.00 -13.34
N VAL A 228 12.06 -6.19 -14.30
CA VAL A 228 12.18 -4.74 -14.09
C VAL A 228 11.51 -3.99 -15.24
N THR A 229 10.50 -3.21 -14.89
CA THR A 229 9.77 -2.33 -15.82
C THR A 229 9.97 -0.87 -15.41
N ARG A 230 10.03 0.05 -16.36
CA ARG A 230 10.14 1.49 -16.09
C ARG A 230 8.97 2.27 -16.69
N VAL A 231 8.42 3.17 -15.88
CA VAL A 231 7.41 4.17 -16.24
C VAL A 231 8.09 5.54 -16.19
N GLY A 232 8.23 6.18 -17.33
CA GLY A 232 9.00 7.44 -17.47
C GLY A 232 8.26 8.69 -16.97
N ASP A 233 6.97 8.60 -16.68
CA ASP A 233 6.18 9.69 -16.11
C ASP A 233 5.08 9.11 -15.21
N ALA A 234 5.12 9.46 -13.92
CA ALA A 234 4.11 9.06 -12.94
C ALA A 234 2.68 9.50 -13.32
N ASN A 235 2.50 10.49 -14.19
CA ASN A 235 1.19 10.97 -14.64
C ASN A 235 0.66 10.24 -15.89
N ASP A 236 1.47 9.40 -16.56
CA ASP A 236 1.01 8.59 -17.70
C ASP A 236 0.23 7.34 -17.22
N LEU A 237 -1.09 7.51 -17.01
CA LEU A 237 -1.97 6.43 -16.56
C LEU A 237 -1.97 5.23 -17.53
N ALA A 238 -1.80 5.45 -18.83
CA ALA A 238 -1.76 4.35 -19.80
C ALA A 238 -0.46 3.54 -19.67
N MET A 239 0.66 4.20 -19.38
CA MET A 239 1.94 3.54 -19.13
C MET A 239 1.91 2.77 -17.78
N LEU A 240 1.31 3.35 -16.75
CA LEU A 240 1.07 2.70 -15.47
C LEU A 240 0.21 1.44 -15.62
N ASP A 241 -0.92 1.53 -16.33
CA ASP A 241 -1.78 0.38 -16.59
C ASP A 241 -1.01 -0.77 -17.27
N ARG A 242 -0.20 -0.45 -18.29
CA ARG A 242 0.65 -1.45 -18.96
C ARG A 242 1.67 -2.10 -18.02
N ALA A 243 2.29 -1.30 -17.15
CA ALA A 243 3.27 -1.81 -16.18
C ALA A 243 2.60 -2.76 -15.16
N PHE A 244 1.44 -2.39 -14.62
CA PHE A 244 0.68 -3.24 -13.69
C PHE A 244 0.18 -4.53 -14.36
N GLU A 245 -0.30 -4.44 -15.60
CA GLU A 245 -0.71 -5.63 -16.35
C GLU A 245 0.48 -6.54 -16.67
N THR A 246 1.66 -6.00 -16.93
CA THR A 246 2.89 -6.78 -17.13
C THR A 246 3.27 -7.48 -15.84
N ALA A 247 3.28 -6.79 -14.71
CA ALA A 247 3.56 -7.38 -13.41
C ALA A 247 2.63 -8.58 -13.09
N LYS A 248 1.32 -8.44 -13.35
CA LYS A 248 0.35 -9.53 -13.16
C LYS A 248 0.57 -10.73 -14.09
N LYS A 249 1.21 -10.54 -15.24
CA LYS A 249 1.49 -11.61 -16.22
C LYS A 249 2.85 -12.28 -15.97
N THR A 250 3.71 -11.69 -15.17
CA THR A 250 4.98 -12.29 -14.76
C THR A 250 4.72 -13.38 -13.73
N THR A 251 5.04 -14.63 -14.06
CA THR A 251 4.65 -15.81 -13.26
C THR A 251 5.83 -16.63 -12.74
N ASP A 252 7.06 -16.11 -12.89
CA ASP A 252 8.27 -16.87 -12.57
C ASP A 252 9.25 -16.08 -11.66
N ARG A 253 8.94 -14.82 -11.36
CA ARG A 253 9.80 -13.93 -10.55
C ARG A 253 9.03 -12.72 -10.02
N PRO A 254 9.53 -12.03 -8.97
CA PRO A 254 8.96 -10.77 -8.52
C PRO A 254 9.23 -9.64 -9.53
N THR A 255 8.42 -8.59 -9.48
CA THR A 255 8.50 -7.42 -10.38
C THR A 255 8.85 -6.14 -9.63
N LEU A 256 9.79 -5.36 -10.17
CA LEU A 256 10.04 -3.98 -9.80
C LEU A 256 9.53 -3.05 -10.90
N ILE A 257 8.63 -2.13 -10.55
CA ILE A 257 8.22 -1.04 -11.43
C ILE A 257 8.93 0.24 -10.95
N ILE A 258 9.87 0.74 -11.72
CA ILE A 258 10.55 2.02 -11.48
C ILE A 258 9.69 3.12 -12.08
N VAL A 259 9.24 4.07 -11.28
CA VAL A 259 8.40 5.19 -11.71
C VAL A 259 9.18 6.48 -11.57
N ASP A 260 9.48 7.14 -12.67
CA ASP A 260 10.05 8.48 -12.66
C ASP A 260 8.95 9.47 -12.24
N SER A 261 9.19 10.22 -11.20
CA SER A 261 8.24 11.16 -10.63
C SER A 261 8.89 12.50 -10.27
N HIS A 262 8.05 13.48 -9.95
CA HIS A 262 8.46 14.80 -9.48
C HIS A 262 7.91 15.04 -8.08
N ILE A 263 8.77 15.01 -7.06
CA ILE A 263 8.35 15.30 -5.70
C ILE A 263 7.73 16.70 -5.60
N GLY A 264 6.61 16.84 -4.91
CA GLY A 264 5.90 18.12 -4.84
C GLY A 264 5.33 18.56 -6.19
N TYR A 265 4.95 17.60 -7.06
CA TYR A 265 4.40 17.86 -8.38
C TYR A 265 3.37 18.97 -8.37
N GLY A 266 3.58 19.99 -9.23
CA GLY A 266 2.68 21.13 -9.37
C GLY A 266 2.95 22.28 -8.38
N ALA A 267 3.90 22.17 -7.45
CA ALA A 267 4.34 23.27 -6.59
C ALA A 267 5.44 24.09 -7.29
N PRO A 268 5.16 25.30 -7.81
CA PRO A 268 6.06 25.98 -8.74
C PRO A 268 7.45 26.29 -8.19
N HIS A 269 7.57 26.53 -6.86
CA HIS A 269 8.83 26.89 -6.23
C HIS A 269 9.48 25.76 -5.43
N LYS A 270 8.73 24.68 -5.17
CA LYS A 270 9.19 23.57 -4.30
C LYS A 270 9.28 22.22 -5.02
N GLN A 271 8.68 22.06 -6.22
CA GLN A 271 8.81 20.84 -7.00
C GLN A 271 10.29 20.49 -7.22
N ASP A 272 10.62 19.19 -7.11
CA ASP A 272 11.97 18.62 -7.30
C ASP A 272 13.02 19.17 -6.33
N THR A 273 12.57 19.67 -5.17
CA THR A 273 13.47 20.15 -4.11
C THR A 273 13.21 19.39 -2.79
N HIS A 274 14.19 19.38 -1.92
CA HIS A 274 14.06 18.82 -0.56
C HIS A 274 13.00 19.54 0.28
N ALA A 275 12.72 20.83 -0.01
CA ALA A 275 11.69 21.61 0.67
C ALA A 275 10.26 21.09 0.45
N ALA A 276 10.03 20.21 -0.55
CA ALA A 276 8.75 19.54 -0.72
C ALA A 276 8.70 18.20 0.03
N HIS A 277 9.83 17.69 0.57
CA HIS A 277 9.90 16.33 1.09
C HIS A 277 9.18 16.20 2.44
N GLY A 278 9.66 16.88 3.47
CA GLY A 278 9.32 16.59 4.87
C GLY A 278 8.74 17.72 5.69
N GLU A 279 8.29 18.80 5.05
CA GLU A 279 7.72 19.96 5.70
C GLU A 279 6.48 20.51 4.96
N PRO A 280 5.62 21.28 5.63
CA PRO A 280 4.50 21.95 4.97
C PRO A 280 4.97 22.86 3.84
N LEU A 281 4.20 22.89 2.74
CA LEU A 281 4.52 23.72 1.58
C LEU A 281 4.40 25.22 1.86
N GLY A 282 3.56 25.61 2.83
CA GLY A 282 3.13 26.98 3.06
C GLY A 282 1.86 27.34 2.27
N GLU A 283 1.03 28.19 2.87
CA GLU A 283 -0.31 28.53 2.32
C GLU A 283 -0.22 29.11 0.90
N ASP A 284 0.76 29.98 0.63
CA ASP A 284 0.92 30.59 -0.69
C ASP A 284 1.32 29.56 -1.76
N GLU A 285 2.24 28.66 -1.44
CA GLU A 285 2.67 27.61 -2.37
C GLU A 285 1.54 26.61 -2.65
N ILE A 286 0.71 26.31 -1.64
CA ILE A 286 -0.46 25.45 -1.81
C ILE A 286 -1.48 26.09 -2.76
N LYS A 287 -1.73 27.40 -2.65
CA LYS A 287 -2.60 28.12 -3.60
C LYS A 287 -2.07 28.05 -5.02
N LEU A 288 -0.76 28.21 -5.20
CA LEU A 288 -0.13 28.10 -6.51
C LEU A 288 -0.26 26.66 -7.07
N ALA A 289 -0.01 25.63 -6.27
CA ALA A 289 -0.17 24.25 -6.67
C ALA A 289 -1.63 23.93 -7.05
N LYS A 290 -2.59 24.40 -6.25
CA LYS A 290 -4.02 24.27 -6.55
C LYS A 290 -4.39 24.93 -7.89
N ARG A 291 -3.81 26.10 -8.19
CA ARG A 291 -3.98 26.77 -9.47
C ARG A 291 -3.46 25.94 -10.64
N VAL A 292 -2.30 25.32 -10.47
CA VAL A 292 -1.74 24.40 -11.50
C VAL A 292 -2.68 23.21 -11.76
N TYR A 293 -3.36 22.71 -10.71
CA TYR A 293 -4.31 21.60 -10.85
C TYR A 293 -5.69 22.03 -11.37
N GLY A 294 -5.94 23.31 -11.62
CA GLY A 294 -7.28 23.83 -11.91
C GLY A 294 -8.25 23.72 -10.74
N TRP A 295 -7.73 23.74 -9.50
CA TRP A 295 -8.48 23.56 -8.26
C TRP A 295 -8.80 24.91 -7.62
N PRO A 296 -9.93 25.05 -6.91
CA PRO A 296 -10.22 26.30 -6.16
C PRO A 296 -9.14 26.56 -5.11
N GLU A 297 -8.47 27.71 -5.24
CA GLU A 297 -7.27 28.03 -4.44
C GLU A 297 -7.51 28.06 -2.93
N ASP A 298 -8.67 28.57 -2.51
CA ASP A 298 -9.02 28.74 -1.10
C ASP A 298 -9.78 27.53 -0.51
N ALA A 299 -10.15 26.55 -1.34
CA ALA A 299 -10.85 25.35 -0.87
C ALA A 299 -9.91 24.47 -0.05
N LYS A 300 -10.28 24.16 1.20
CA LYS A 300 -9.55 23.22 2.07
C LYS A 300 -10.36 21.96 2.27
N PHE A 301 -9.71 20.81 2.21
CA PHE A 301 -10.33 19.49 2.39
C PHE A 301 -11.55 19.26 1.48
N LEU A 302 -11.51 19.79 0.28
CA LEU A 302 -12.57 19.60 -0.70
C LEU A 302 -12.51 18.19 -1.28
N VAL A 303 -13.63 17.48 -1.17
CA VAL A 303 -13.89 16.24 -1.89
C VAL A 303 -15.01 16.52 -2.87
N PRO A 304 -14.75 16.66 -4.17
CA PRO A 304 -15.77 16.95 -5.15
C PRO A 304 -16.79 15.82 -5.29
N ASP A 305 -18.04 16.18 -5.58
CA ASP A 305 -19.09 15.23 -5.95
C ASP A 305 -18.62 14.34 -7.13
N GLY A 306 -19.00 13.08 -7.10
CA GLY A 306 -18.64 12.10 -8.10
C GLY A 306 -17.31 11.37 -7.84
N VAL A 307 -16.38 11.89 -7.01
CA VAL A 307 -15.11 11.22 -6.73
C VAL A 307 -15.29 9.95 -5.88
N PRO A 308 -16.03 9.96 -4.75
CA PRO A 308 -16.33 8.72 -4.02
C PRO A 308 -17.11 7.70 -4.86
N GLU A 309 -18.10 8.16 -5.65
CA GLU A 309 -18.88 7.32 -6.55
C GLU A 309 -18.01 6.69 -7.64
N HIS A 310 -17.00 7.41 -8.12
CA HIS A 310 -16.05 6.91 -9.09
C HIS A 310 -15.20 5.76 -8.51
N PHE A 311 -14.70 5.89 -7.28
CA PHE A 311 -14.04 4.79 -6.58
C PHE A 311 -14.98 3.60 -6.32
N ALA A 312 -16.21 3.87 -5.92
CA ALA A 312 -17.21 2.84 -5.72
C ALA A 312 -17.53 2.06 -7.00
N ALA A 313 -17.63 2.74 -8.15
CA ALA A 313 -17.88 2.13 -9.46
C ALA A 313 -16.69 1.32 -10.00
N GLY A 314 -15.46 1.68 -9.66
CA GLY A 314 -14.24 0.98 -10.07
C GLY A 314 -13.79 -0.07 -9.06
N LEU A 315 -12.99 0.34 -8.09
CA LEU A 315 -12.47 -0.53 -7.02
C LEU A 315 -13.59 -1.24 -6.27
N GLY A 316 -14.62 -0.50 -5.83
CA GLY A 316 -15.70 -1.05 -5.01
C GLY A 316 -16.48 -2.14 -5.74
N ALA A 317 -16.96 -1.88 -6.96
CA ALA A 317 -17.72 -2.85 -7.73
C ALA A 317 -16.87 -4.09 -8.09
N ARG A 318 -15.60 -3.88 -8.46
CA ARG A 318 -14.66 -4.98 -8.74
C ARG A 318 -14.41 -5.83 -7.49
N GLY A 319 -14.12 -5.19 -6.36
CA GLY A 319 -13.85 -5.86 -5.09
C GLY A 319 -15.03 -6.67 -4.59
N ALA A 320 -16.22 -6.08 -4.57
CA ALA A 320 -17.45 -6.75 -4.17
C ALA A 320 -17.76 -7.98 -5.02
N LYS A 321 -17.57 -7.88 -6.36
CA LYS A 321 -17.73 -9.01 -7.28
C LYS A 321 -16.75 -10.14 -6.95
N LEU A 322 -15.46 -9.83 -6.81
CA LEU A 322 -14.41 -10.82 -6.55
C LEU A 322 -14.60 -11.49 -5.19
N ARG A 323 -14.94 -10.71 -4.15
CA ARG A 323 -15.25 -11.24 -2.84
C ARG A 323 -16.50 -12.13 -2.87
N GLY A 324 -17.55 -11.72 -3.57
CA GLY A 324 -18.77 -12.52 -3.73
C GLY A 324 -18.50 -13.89 -4.36
N LEU A 325 -17.68 -13.93 -5.42
CA LEU A 325 -17.24 -15.19 -6.04
C LEU A 325 -16.42 -16.06 -5.08
N TRP A 326 -15.50 -15.46 -4.31
CA TRP A 326 -14.72 -16.17 -3.32
C TRP A 326 -15.57 -16.72 -2.19
N MET A 327 -16.56 -15.96 -1.69
CA MET A 327 -17.50 -16.42 -0.66
C MET A 327 -18.33 -17.61 -1.13
N ALA A 328 -18.83 -17.60 -2.38
CA ALA A 328 -19.53 -18.73 -2.96
C ALA A 328 -18.64 -19.98 -3.07
N LEU A 329 -17.38 -19.79 -3.48
CA LEU A 329 -16.38 -20.85 -3.52
C LEU A 329 -16.12 -21.43 -2.12
N PHE A 330 -16.00 -20.57 -1.11
CA PHE A 330 -15.76 -20.97 0.30
C PHE A 330 -16.93 -21.78 0.87
N GLU A 331 -18.19 -21.46 0.52
CA GLU A 331 -19.34 -22.27 0.93
C GLU A 331 -19.28 -23.71 0.36
N GLY A 332 -18.82 -23.87 -0.86
CA GLY A 332 -18.52 -25.19 -1.44
C GLY A 332 -17.36 -25.89 -0.74
N TYR A 333 -16.29 -25.14 -0.47
CA TYR A 333 -15.10 -25.63 0.22
C TYR A 333 -15.42 -26.15 1.63
N LYS A 334 -16.26 -25.46 2.40
CA LYS A 334 -16.70 -25.88 3.75
C LYS A 334 -17.37 -27.28 3.72
N LYS A 335 -18.10 -27.58 2.67
CA LYS A 335 -18.77 -28.88 2.52
C LYS A 335 -17.78 -29.98 2.14
N ALA A 336 -16.85 -29.68 1.27
CA ALA A 336 -15.89 -30.68 0.74
C ALA A 336 -14.70 -30.89 1.69
N TYR A 337 -14.25 -29.86 2.39
CA TYR A 337 -13.04 -29.82 3.22
C TYR A 337 -13.31 -29.15 4.57
N PRO A 338 -14.17 -29.71 5.43
CA PRO A 338 -14.64 -29.05 6.66
C PRO A 338 -13.52 -28.78 7.67
N LYS A 339 -12.49 -29.62 7.74
CA LYS A 339 -11.35 -29.45 8.67
C LYS A 339 -10.49 -28.25 8.26
N GLU A 340 -10.14 -28.15 6.98
CA GLU A 340 -9.37 -27.05 6.44
C GLU A 340 -10.15 -25.73 6.48
N ALA A 341 -11.45 -25.80 6.27
CA ALA A 341 -12.33 -24.62 6.38
C ALA A 341 -12.42 -24.12 7.83
N ASP A 342 -12.50 -25.01 8.82
CA ASP A 342 -12.44 -24.64 10.24
C ASP A 342 -11.09 -24.02 10.61
N ALA A 343 -9.99 -24.63 10.16
CA ALA A 343 -8.65 -24.07 10.39
C ALA A 343 -8.51 -22.66 9.80
N LEU A 344 -9.00 -22.45 8.57
CA LEU A 344 -9.01 -21.13 7.93
C LEU A 344 -9.87 -20.12 8.69
N TYR A 345 -11.06 -20.52 9.14
CA TYR A 345 -11.94 -19.68 9.94
C TYR A 345 -11.24 -19.24 11.25
N ARG A 346 -10.65 -20.20 11.98
CA ARG A 346 -9.90 -19.92 13.22
C ARG A 346 -8.73 -18.95 12.97
N MET A 347 -7.94 -19.18 11.93
CA MET A 347 -6.83 -18.29 11.55
C MET A 347 -7.33 -16.86 11.28
N GLN A 348 -8.42 -16.70 10.53
CA GLN A 348 -9.01 -15.41 10.22
C GLN A 348 -9.51 -14.68 11.47
N HIS A 349 -10.11 -15.42 12.40
CA HIS A 349 -10.63 -14.88 13.67
C HIS A 349 -9.60 -14.91 14.81
N ARG A 350 -8.33 -15.25 14.50
CA ARG A 350 -7.21 -15.28 15.48
C ARG A 350 -7.48 -16.20 16.66
N GLN A 351 -8.16 -17.29 16.39
CA GLN A 351 -8.42 -18.35 17.37
C GLN A 351 -7.33 -19.42 17.24
N LEU A 352 -6.72 -19.75 18.36
CA LEU A 352 -5.76 -20.86 18.44
C LEU A 352 -6.50 -22.21 18.43
N PRO A 353 -5.86 -23.30 17.95
CA PRO A 353 -6.40 -24.65 18.14
C PRO A 353 -6.61 -24.96 19.61
N ASP A 354 -7.61 -25.77 19.94
CA ASP A 354 -7.97 -26.06 21.34
C ASP A 354 -6.83 -26.72 22.15
N ASP A 355 -5.95 -27.45 21.45
CA ASP A 355 -4.83 -28.18 22.05
C ASP A 355 -3.46 -27.59 21.73
N TRP A 356 -3.39 -26.30 21.35
CA TRP A 356 -2.15 -25.68 20.89
C TRP A 356 -1.01 -25.76 21.91
N GLU A 357 -1.33 -25.71 23.23
CA GLU A 357 -0.33 -25.81 24.30
C GLU A 357 0.36 -27.17 24.32
N LYS A 358 -0.36 -28.25 23.95
CA LYS A 358 0.18 -29.62 23.88
C LYS A 358 1.19 -29.78 22.73
N ALA A 359 1.12 -28.91 21.71
CA ALA A 359 2.05 -28.91 20.60
C ALA A 359 3.34 -28.13 20.88
N LEU A 360 3.46 -27.45 22.03
CA LEU A 360 4.67 -26.74 22.40
C LEU A 360 5.80 -27.73 22.70
N PRO A 361 7.00 -27.53 22.13
CA PRO A 361 8.15 -28.39 22.43
C PRO A 361 8.56 -28.19 23.89
N THR A 362 8.81 -29.28 24.59
CA THR A 362 9.43 -29.24 25.93
C THR A 362 10.93 -29.21 25.75
N PHE A 363 11.59 -28.15 26.19
CA PHE A 363 13.05 -28.06 26.20
C PHE A 363 13.56 -28.58 27.55
N PRO A 364 14.60 -29.45 27.55
CA PRO A 364 15.23 -29.84 28.80
C PRO A 364 15.86 -28.61 29.47
N ALA A 365 15.89 -28.59 30.79
CA ALA A 365 16.55 -27.53 31.53
C ALA A 365 18.02 -27.39 30.99
N PRO A 366 18.53 -26.19 30.79
CA PRO A 366 19.86 -25.99 30.29
C PRO A 366 20.88 -26.66 31.22
N LEU A 367 21.73 -27.52 30.67
CA LEU A 367 22.82 -28.18 31.40
C LEU A 367 23.93 -27.21 31.86
N CYS A 368 23.84 -25.94 31.50
CA CYS A 368 24.78 -24.92 31.98
C CYS A 368 24.34 -24.38 33.34
N SER A 369 24.99 -24.86 34.38
CA SER A 369 25.20 -24.07 35.56
C SER A 369 26.04 -22.84 35.15
N VAL A 370 25.43 -21.67 35.09
CA VAL A 370 26.17 -20.42 35.10
C VAL A 370 26.87 -20.37 36.46
N THR A 371 28.09 -20.83 36.53
CA THR A 371 28.94 -20.47 37.67
C THR A 371 29.12 -18.97 37.63
N LYS A 372 28.68 -18.31 38.69
CA LYS A 372 28.85 -16.89 38.97
C LYS A 372 30.32 -16.48 38.93
#